data_42b25b4e0a59bb99ecab405022c5816c
#
_entry.id   42b25b4e0a59bb99ecab405022c5816c
#
_cell.length_a   1.000
_cell.length_b   1.000
_cell.length_c   1.000
_cell.angle_alpha   90.00
_cell.angle_beta   90.00
_cell.angle_gamma   90.00
#
_symmetry.space_group_name_H-M   'P 1'
#
loop_
_entity.id
_entity.type
_entity.pdbx_description
1 polymer ?
#
loop_
_entity_poly.entity_id
_entity_poly.type
_entity_poly.pdbx_seq_one_letter_code
_entity_poly.pdbx_strand_id
1 'polypeptide(L)'
;MSEVKVNKLSPRSGTTVTIGDSGDTINVVGTLQNNGSAVEVDSVTFKEGGTNFTNSLLVGTDSTGTLDSADGNTGVGTGVFGALTTGDNNVAVGLNALDVNTTGCRNVAVGCGSLDANTTGNNNTALGKDALGLNTTAANNTAVGYESLSKNTTGTSLTAIGQLA
;
A
#
# COMPACT_ATOMS: atom_id res chain seq x y z
N MET A 1 -23.73 8.40 -35.88
CA MET A 1 -22.71 8.48 -34.81
C MET A 1 -21.46 9.10 -35.40
N SER A 2 -20.97 10.18 -34.86
CA SER A 2 -19.70 10.77 -35.29
C SER A 2 -18.56 10.20 -34.44
N GLU A 3 -17.60 9.58 -35.08
CA GLU A 3 -16.39 9.07 -34.43
C GLU A 3 -15.29 10.13 -34.55
N VAL A 4 -14.69 10.53 -33.46
CA VAL A 4 -13.50 11.40 -33.45
C VAL A 4 -12.28 10.53 -33.19
N LYS A 5 -11.44 10.34 -34.22
CA LYS A 5 -10.16 9.62 -34.06
C LYS A 5 -9.05 10.64 -33.80
N VAL A 6 -8.46 10.55 -32.61
CA VAL A 6 -7.30 11.36 -32.24
C VAL A 6 -6.12 10.46 -31.88
N ASN A 7 -4.95 10.71 -32.44
CA ASN A 7 -3.73 9.97 -32.15
C ASN A 7 -3.10 10.43 -30.82
N LYS A 8 -3.43 11.63 -30.37
CA LYS A 8 -2.92 12.20 -29.14
C LYS A 8 -3.86 13.28 -28.61
N LEU A 9 -4.22 13.19 -27.34
CA LEU A 9 -4.83 14.27 -26.58
C LEU A 9 -3.74 14.92 -25.72
N SER A 10 -3.57 16.22 -25.85
CA SER A 10 -2.62 16.99 -25.03
C SER A 10 -3.35 18.23 -24.50
N PRO A 11 -3.16 18.62 -23.26
CA PRO A 11 -3.74 19.86 -22.76
C PRO A 11 -3.15 21.07 -23.53
N ARG A 12 -3.99 22.00 -23.88
CA ARG A 12 -3.61 23.22 -24.60
C ARG A 12 -2.91 24.21 -23.68
N SER A 13 -3.29 24.19 -22.43
CA SER A 13 -2.68 24.91 -21.31
C SER A 13 -3.02 24.19 -20.01
N GLY A 14 -2.04 24.06 -19.12
CA GLY A 14 -2.23 23.30 -17.88
C GLY A 14 -1.98 21.79 -18.03
N THR A 15 -2.26 21.05 -16.98
CA THR A 15 -1.94 19.62 -16.84
C THR A 15 -3.15 18.69 -17.00
N THR A 16 -4.35 19.23 -17.22
CA THR A 16 -5.58 18.43 -17.22
C THR A 16 -6.16 18.30 -18.62
N VAL A 17 -6.46 17.10 -19.05
CA VAL A 17 -7.34 16.81 -20.18
C VAL A 17 -8.62 16.22 -19.61
N THR A 18 -9.74 16.93 -19.80
CA THR A 18 -11.07 16.45 -19.42
C THR A 18 -11.69 15.70 -20.58
N ILE A 19 -12.15 14.48 -20.35
CA ILE A 19 -12.84 13.65 -21.35
C ILE A 19 -14.17 13.22 -20.73
N GLY A 20 -15.26 13.60 -21.38
CA GLY A 20 -16.63 13.33 -20.90
C GLY A 20 -17.13 14.32 -19.84
N ASP A 21 -18.41 14.25 -19.56
CA ASP A 21 -19.12 15.02 -18.54
C ASP A 21 -19.52 14.10 -17.36
N SER A 22 -20.08 14.69 -16.31
CA SER A 22 -20.57 13.92 -15.16
C SER A 22 -21.63 12.88 -15.59
N GLY A 23 -21.34 11.60 -15.37
CA GLY A 23 -22.20 10.48 -15.75
C GLY A 23 -21.81 9.76 -17.03
N ASP A 24 -20.83 10.28 -17.79
CA ASP A 24 -20.33 9.61 -18.97
C ASP A 24 -19.46 8.39 -18.61
N THR A 25 -19.57 7.35 -19.41
CA THR A 25 -18.69 6.18 -19.32
C THR A 25 -17.55 6.31 -20.33
N ILE A 26 -16.33 6.34 -19.84
CA ILE A 26 -15.12 6.32 -20.68
C ILE A 26 -14.63 4.86 -20.77
N ASN A 27 -14.79 4.24 -21.93
CA ASN A 27 -14.29 2.89 -22.17
C ASN A 27 -12.89 2.96 -22.77
N VAL A 28 -11.88 2.60 -21.98
CA VAL A 28 -10.50 2.49 -22.43
C VAL A 28 -10.23 1.06 -22.88
N VAL A 29 -10.22 0.86 -24.22
CA VAL A 29 -9.82 -0.43 -24.81
C VAL A 29 -8.30 -0.41 -25.00
N GLY A 30 -7.58 -1.03 -24.08
CA GLY A 30 -6.11 -1.03 -24.06
C GLY A 30 -5.58 -0.83 -22.64
N THR A 31 -4.29 -0.58 -22.53
CA THR A 31 -3.66 -0.32 -21.24
C THR A 31 -3.70 1.18 -20.94
N LEU A 32 -4.28 1.55 -19.80
CA LEU A 32 -4.14 2.90 -19.27
C LEU A 32 -2.76 2.99 -18.61
N GLN A 33 -1.82 3.68 -19.26
CA GLN A 33 -0.45 3.87 -18.75
C GLN A 33 -0.28 5.29 -18.22
N ASN A 34 0.27 5.41 -17.06
CA ASN A 34 0.62 6.68 -16.44
C ASN A 34 2.09 6.67 -15.97
N ASN A 35 3.04 6.45 -16.84
CA ASN A 35 4.50 6.60 -16.67
C ASN A 35 5.00 6.56 -15.19
N GLY A 36 4.47 5.65 -14.37
CA GLY A 36 4.84 5.51 -12.96
C GLY A 36 4.21 6.52 -11.99
N SER A 37 3.34 7.41 -12.46
CA SER A 37 2.51 8.25 -11.58
C SER A 37 1.20 7.55 -11.22
N ALA A 38 0.52 8.03 -10.19
CA ALA A 38 -0.78 7.48 -9.80
C ALA A 38 -1.86 7.70 -10.86
N VAL A 39 -2.73 6.72 -11.05
CA VAL A 39 -4.03 6.90 -11.71
C VAL A 39 -5.06 7.09 -10.60
N GLU A 40 -5.64 8.27 -10.50
CA GLU A 40 -6.67 8.57 -9.50
C GLU A 40 -8.06 8.30 -10.07
N VAL A 41 -8.87 7.58 -9.32
CA VAL A 41 -10.29 7.39 -9.58
C VAL A 41 -11.05 7.84 -8.34
N ASP A 42 -11.69 9.01 -8.41
CA ASP A 42 -12.48 9.59 -7.31
C ASP A 42 -11.76 9.51 -5.95
N SER A 43 -10.56 10.09 -5.88
CA SER A 43 -9.68 10.10 -4.70
C SER A 43 -9.09 8.72 -4.31
N VAL A 44 -9.25 7.72 -5.15
CA VAL A 44 -8.55 6.43 -5.00
C VAL A 44 -7.35 6.40 -5.92
N THR A 45 -6.18 6.28 -5.34
CA THR A 45 -4.92 6.16 -6.07
C THR A 45 -4.62 4.69 -6.36
N PHE A 46 -4.43 4.38 -7.63
CA PHE A 46 -3.84 3.11 -8.07
C PHE A 46 -2.40 3.37 -8.47
N LYS A 47 -1.46 2.90 -7.69
CA LYS A 47 -0.04 2.99 -8.02
C LYS A 47 0.48 1.59 -8.34
N GLU A 48 0.87 1.40 -9.58
CA GLU A 48 1.50 0.18 -10.05
C GLU A 48 2.91 0.52 -10.53
N GLY A 49 3.88 -0.22 -10.06
CA GLY A 49 5.27 -0.21 -10.48
C GLY A 49 5.84 1.09 -11.06
N GLY A 50 6.87 1.60 -10.47
CA GLY A 50 7.69 2.70 -10.96
C GLY A 50 9.15 2.35 -10.73
N THR A 51 10.07 3.26 -11.00
CA THR A 51 11.51 3.02 -10.89
C THR A 51 11.94 2.51 -9.50
N ASN A 52 11.20 2.86 -8.44
CA ASN A 52 11.53 2.51 -7.07
C ASN A 52 10.38 1.79 -6.33
N PHE A 53 9.41 1.26 -7.06
CA PHE A 53 8.27 0.49 -6.52
C PHE A 53 7.89 -0.59 -7.53
N THR A 54 8.86 -1.41 -7.95
CA THR A 54 8.68 -2.42 -9.00
C THR A 54 7.89 -3.62 -8.50
N ASN A 55 7.15 -4.26 -9.39
CA ASN A 55 6.31 -5.43 -9.07
C ASN A 55 5.36 -5.21 -7.88
N SER A 56 4.96 -3.99 -7.63
CA SER A 56 4.17 -3.59 -6.46
C SER A 56 2.83 -2.98 -6.85
N LEU A 57 1.83 -3.11 -6.00
CA LEU A 57 0.50 -2.53 -6.15
C LEU A 57 0.09 -1.76 -4.89
N LEU A 58 -0.33 -0.52 -5.05
CA LEU A 58 -0.97 0.25 -3.99
C LEU A 58 -2.34 0.75 -4.43
N VAL A 59 -3.36 0.46 -3.64
CA VAL A 59 -4.72 0.97 -3.80
C VAL A 59 -5.09 1.74 -2.53
N GLY A 60 -5.14 3.06 -2.61
CA GLY A 60 -5.42 3.88 -1.44
C GLY A 60 -5.01 5.33 -1.64
N THR A 61 -4.70 6.03 -0.57
CA THR A 61 -4.14 7.39 -0.65
C THR A 61 -2.64 7.32 -0.97
N ASP A 62 -2.18 8.19 -1.86
CA ASP A 62 -0.78 8.29 -2.25
C ASP A 62 0.04 8.95 -1.12
N SER A 63 0.40 8.18 -0.11
CA SER A 63 1.29 8.62 0.96
C SER A 63 2.31 7.53 1.28
N THR A 64 3.08 7.16 0.28
CA THR A 64 4.28 6.37 0.49
C THR A 64 5.44 7.29 0.87
N GLY A 65 6.36 6.79 1.68
CA GLY A 65 7.63 7.48 1.95
C GLY A 65 8.43 7.74 0.67
N THR A 66 9.66 8.20 0.80
CA THR A 66 10.57 8.33 -0.33
C THR A 66 11.01 6.94 -0.77
N LEU A 67 10.31 6.37 -1.76
CA LEU A 67 10.60 5.04 -2.28
C LEU A 67 11.98 4.99 -2.93
N ASP A 68 12.78 4.05 -2.50
CA ASP A 68 14.10 3.75 -3.05
C ASP A 68 14.27 2.22 -3.18
N SER A 69 13.81 1.67 -4.29
CA SER A 69 13.86 0.23 -4.60
C SER A 69 13.00 -0.67 -3.69
N ALA A 70 11.79 -0.22 -3.32
CA ALA A 70 10.82 -1.04 -2.58
C ALA A 70 10.03 -1.94 -3.54
N ASP A 71 10.40 -3.23 -3.63
CA ASP A 71 9.86 -4.15 -4.61
C ASP A 71 8.85 -5.17 -4.04
N GLY A 72 7.93 -5.63 -4.87
CA GLY A 72 7.02 -6.74 -4.53
C GLY A 72 5.99 -6.44 -3.44
N ASN A 73 5.65 -5.17 -3.19
CA ASN A 73 4.72 -4.79 -2.14
C ASN A 73 3.27 -4.72 -2.64
N THR A 74 2.34 -5.14 -1.81
CA THR A 74 0.90 -5.02 -2.08
C THR A 74 0.22 -4.28 -0.95
N GLY A 75 -0.39 -3.14 -1.24
CA GLY A 75 -1.07 -2.29 -0.27
C GLY A 75 -2.51 -1.97 -0.67
N VAL A 76 -3.44 -2.05 0.28
CA VAL A 76 -4.84 -1.63 0.09
C VAL A 76 -5.32 -0.90 1.34
N GLY A 77 -5.54 0.40 1.23
CA GLY A 77 -6.07 1.21 2.32
C GLY A 77 -5.41 2.59 2.44
N THR A 78 -5.97 3.42 3.29
CA THR A 78 -5.42 4.74 3.63
C THR A 78 -4.26 4.59 4.61
N GLY A 79 -3.16 5.32 4.42
CA GLY A 79 -1.97 5.29 5.28
C GLY A 79 -1.16 4.00 5.19
N VAL A 80 -1.46 3.12 4.24
CA VAL A 80 -0.65 1.93 4.00
C VAL A 80 0.71 2.34 3.43
N PHE A 81 1.77 1.81 4.03
CA PHE A 81 3.15 2.11 3.60
C PHE A 81 3.55 3.58 3.64
N GLY A 82 2.97 4.38 4.55
CA GLY A 82 3.19 5.81 4.65
C GLY A 82 4.66 6.26 4.75
N ALA A 83 5.53 5.43 5.32
CA ALA A 83 6.96 5.71 5.46
C ALA A 83 7.88 4.74 4.69
N LEU A 84 7.34 3.92 3.78
CA LEU A 84 8.13 2.89 3.08
C LEU A 84 9.27 3.51 2.25
N THR A 85 10.47 2.95 2.38
CA THR A 85 11.66 3.35 1.61
C THR A 85 12.23 2.21 0.78
N THR A 86 12.77 1.16 1.41
CA THR A 86 13.42 0.03 0.75
C THR A 86 12.86 -1.33 1.18
N GLY A 87 11.79 -1.36 1.96
CA GLY A 87 11.18 -2.62 2.42
C GLY A 87 10.50 -3.39 1.29
N ASP A 88 10.82 -4.68 1.14
CA ASP A 88 10.36 -5.52 0.05
C ASP A 88 9.35 -6.58 0.49
N ASN A 89 8.52 -7.01 -0.48
CA ASN A 89 7.67 -8.19 -0.36
C ASN A 89 6.69 -8.12 0.83
N ASN A 90 6.17 -6.95 1.12
CA ASN A 90 5.17 -6.76 2.18
C ASN A 90 3.75 -6.78 1.62
N VAL A 91 2.82 -7.28 2.42
CA VAL A 91 1.38 -7.20 2.17
C VAL A 91 0.74 -6.40 3.29
N ALA A 92 0.03 -5.32 2.94
CA ALA A 92 -0.65 -4.47 3.91
C ALA A 92 -2.08 -4.16 3.45
N VAL A 93 -3.07 -4.52 4.26
CA VAL A 93 -4.48 -4.29 3.96
C VAL A 93 -5.18 -3.71 5.19
N GLY A 94 -5.69 -2.50 5.08
CA GLY A 94 -6.39 -1.81 6.16
C GLY A 94 -5.90 -0.37 6.37
N LEU A 95 -6.61 0.38 7.20
CA LEU A 95 -6.19 1.73 7.60
C LEU A 95 -4.89 1.63 8.42
N ASN A 96 -3.83 2.35 8.01
CA ASN A 96 -2.52 2.42 8.67
C ASN A 96 -1.84 1.04 8.87
N ALA A 97 -2.11 0.06 8.01
CA ALA A 97 -1.37 -1.19 8.05
C ALA A 97 0.07 -0.95 7.52
N LEU A 98 1.09 -1.30 8.32
CA LEU A 98 2.51 -1.04 8.03
C LEU A 98 2.83 0.43 7.71
N ASP A 99 2.13 1.38 8.34
CA ASP A 99 2.24 2.82 8.04
C ASP A 99 3.68 3.34 8.17
N VAL A 100 4.36 3.04 9.29
CA VAL A 100 5.72 3.55 9.52
C VAL A 100 6.83 2.58 9.10
N ASN A 101 6.50 1.52 8.35
CA ASN A 101 7.50 0.57 7.86
C ASN A 101 8.47 1.26 6.89
N THR A 102 9.76 1.26 7.20
CA THR A 102 10.79 1.87 6.33
C THR A 102 11.53 0.82 5.50
N THR A 103 12.17 -0.13 6.15
CA THR A 103 13.03 -1.14 5.51
C THR A 103 12.63 -2.58 5.84
N GLY A 104 11.60 -2.77 6.67
CA GLY A 104 11.11 -4.12 7.02
C GLY A 104 10.57 -4.87 5.81
N CYS A 105 10.97 -6.12 5.67
CA CYS A 105 10.65 -6.96 4.52
C CYS A 105 9.83 -8.19 4.90
N ARG A 106 9.05 -8.73 3.95
CA ARG A 106 8.30 -9.99 4.10
C ARG A 106 7.32 -9.97 5.27
N ASN A 107 6.67 -8.83 5.52
CA ASN A 107 5.64 -8.72 6.53
C ASN A 107 4.25 -8.83 5.89
N VAL A 108 3.33 -9.44 6.60
CA VAL A 108 1.91 -9.50 6.26
C VAL A 108 1.13 -8.78 7.35
N ALA A 109 0.45 -7.70 7.01
CA ALA A 109 -0.38 -6.91 7.90
C ALA A 109 -1.80 -6.76 7.34
N VAL A 110 -2.78 -7.39 7.97
CA VAL A 110 -4.18 -7.30 7.55
C VAL A 110 -5.05 -6.90 8.72
N GLY A 111 -5.57 -5.70 8.67
CA GLY A 111 -6.37 -5.08 9.72
C GLY A 111 -5.97 -3.62 9.96
N CYS A 112 -6.88 -2.84 10.51
CA CYS A 112 -6.59 -1.47 10.92
C CYS A 112 -5.49 -1.47 11.99
N GLY A 113 -4.41 -0.69 11.80
CA GLY A 113 -3.30 -0.58 12.76
C GLY A 113 -2.46 -1.85 12.91
N SER A 114 -2.59 -2.84 12.03
CA SER A 114 -1.73 -4.03 12.08
C SER A 114 -0.30 -3.68 11.70
N LEU A 115 0.68 -4.06 12.55
CA LEU A 115 2.10 -3.70 12.38
C LEU A 115 2.33 -2.20 12.18
N ASP A 116 1.48 -1.34 12.72
CA ASP A 116 1.51 0.11 12.53
C ASP A 116 2.86 0.72 12.91
N ALA A 117 3.43 0.34 14.07
CA ALA A 117 4.71 0.85 14.55
C ALA A 117 5.94 0.13 13.96
N ASN A 118 5.78 -0.85 13.07
CA ASN A 118 6.93 -1.58 12.53
C ASN A 118 7.79 -0.69 11.66
N THR A 119 9.08 -0.61 11.94
CA THR A 119 10.04 0.18 11.14
C THR A 119 10.96 -0.71 10.32
N THR A 120 11.61 -1.68 10.94
CA THR A 120 12.64 -2.53 10.32
C THR A 120 12.43 -4.03 10.57
N GLY A 121 11.41 -4.41 11.35
CA GLY A 121 11.09 -5.81 11.64
C GLY A 121 10.73 -6.59 10.39
N ASN A 122 11.21 -7.83 10.30
CA ASN A 122 11.03 -8.69 9.13
C ASN A 122 10.25 -9.96 9.44
N ASN A 123 9.63 -10.54 8.42
CA ASN A 123 8.97 -11.85 8.49
C ASN A 123 7.87 -11.92 9.58
N ASN A 124 7.17 -10.83 9.83
CA ASN A 124 6.06 -10.81 10.76
C ASN A 124 4.73 -11.03 10.04
N THR A 125 3.83 -11.75 10.65
CA THR A 125 2.45 -11.94 10.20
C THR A 125 1.49 -11.39 11.25
N ALA A 126 0.74 -10.36 10.91
CA ALA A 126 -0.28 -9.74 11.76
C ALA A 126 -1.64 -9.76 11.04
N LEU A 127 -2.58 -10.51 11.57
CA LEU A 127 -3.93 -10.62 11.04
C LEU A 127 -4.94 -10.25 12.14
N GLY A 128 -5.48 -9.09 12.07
CA GLY A 128 -6.42 -8.52 13.02
C GLY A 128 -6.14 -7.05 13.31
N LYS A 129 -7.17 -6.34 13.77
CA LYS A 129 -6.99 -4.94 14.19
C LYS A 129 -5.96 -4.86 15.33
N ASP A 130 -4.99 -3.95 15.21
CA ASP A 130 -3.89 -3.71 16.15
C ASP A 130 -3.03 -4.96 16.48
N ALA A 131 -3.08 -6.01 15.65
CA ALA A 131 -2.18 -7.15 15.80
C ALA A 131 -0.73 -6.69 15.59
N LEU A 132 0.19 -7.03 16.53
CA LEU A 132 1.57 -6.54 16.55
C LEU A 132 1.70 -5.01 16.44
N GLY A 133 0.70 -4.25 16.88
CA GLY A 133 0.62 -2.80 16.67
C GLY A 133 1.83 -2.02 17.20
N LEU A 134 2.45 -2.42 18.30
CA LEU A 134 3.65 -1.76 18.85
C LEU A 134 4.98 -2.45 18.49
N ASN A 135 4.96 -3.42 17.58
CA ASN A 135 6.19 -4.06 17.09
C ASN A 135 7.02 -3.04 16.29
N THR A 136 8.25 -2.78 16.69
CA THR A 136 9.11 -1.82 15.98
C THR A 136 10.17 -2.49 15.11
N THR A 137 10.97 -3.37 15.71
CA THR A 137 12.13 -4.00 15.06
C THR A 137 12.15 -5.52 15.21
N ALA A 138 11.25 -6.08 16.03
CA ALA A 138 11.21 -7.52 16.27
C ALA A 138 10.76 -8.28 15.00
N ALA A 139 11.24 -9.51 14.86
CA ALA A 139 11.07 -10.29 13.66
C ALA A 139 10.55 -11.72 13.95
N ASN A 140 10.01 -12.35 12.88
CA ASN A 140 9.55 -13.74 12.89
C ASN A 140 8.37 -13.99 13.85
N ASN A 141 7.50 -13.00 14.06
CA ASN A 141 6.33 -13.13 14.91
C ASN A 141 5.07 -13.43 14.09
N THR A 142 4.19 -14.23 14.64
CA THR A 142 2.86 -14.50 14.07
C THR A 142 1.79 -14.15 15.09
N ALA A 143 0.94 -13.19 14.76
CA ALA A 143 -0.17 -12.72 15.57
C ALA A 143 -1.47 -12.77 14.79
N VAL A 144 -2.43 -13.57 15.23
CA VAL A 144 -3.74 -13.70 14.60
C VAL A 144 -4.83 -13.44 15.62
N GLY A 145 -5.59 -12.40 15.43
CA GLY A 145 -6.67 -11.97 16.29
C GLY A 145 -6.61 -10.48 16.63
N TYR A 146 -7.72 -9.94 17.10
CA TYR A 146 -7.82 -8.57 17.60
C TYR A 146 -6.80 -8.34 18.75
N GLU A 147 -5.92 -7.33 18.58
CA GLU A 147 -4.86 -6.99 19.55
C GLU A 147 -3.93 -8.15 19.96
N SER A 148 -3.79 -9.20 19.14
CA SER A 148 -2.84 -10.28 19.41
C SER A 148 -1.41 -9.75 19.35
N LEU A 149 -0.57 -10.03 20.35
CA LEU A 149 0.78 -9.49 20.54
C LEU A 149 0.87 -7.95 20.36
N SER A 150 -0.20 -7.22 20.62
CA SER A 150 -0.26 -5.77 20.36
C SER A 150 0.81 -4.96 21.12
N LYS A 151 1.26 -5.45 22.27
CA LYS A 151 2.27 -4.79 23.11
C LYS A 151 3.69 -5.34 22.92
N ASN A 152 3.88 -6.28 22.00
CA ASN A 152 5.22 -6.79 21.71
C ASN A 152 6.06 -5.69 21.04
N THR A 153 7.22 -5.40 21.60
CA THR A 153 8.17 -4.43 21.02
C THR A 153 9.47 -5.09 20.55
N THR A 154 9.96 -6.09 21.28
CA THR A 154 11.28 -6.70 21.07
C THR A 154 11.29 -8.23 21.00
N GLY A 155 10.19 -8.89 21.40
CA GLY A 155 10.08 -10.35 21.36
C GLY A 155 10.09 -10.87 19.92
N THR A 156 10.89 -11.88 19.66
CA THR A 156 11.02 -12.50 18.34
C THR A 156 10.58 -13.96 18.34
N SER A 157 10.19 -14.48 17.17
CA SER A 157 9.79 -15.88 17.00
C SER A 157 8.59 -16.29 17.87
N LEU A 158 7.69 -15.36 18.11
CA LEU A 158 6.48 -15.58 18.89
C LEU A 158 5.33 -16.01 17.98
N THR A 159 4.47 -16.87 18.49
CA THR A 159 3.19 -17.19 17.84
C THR A 159 2.07 -17.02 18.87
N ALA A 160 1.10 -16.17 18.53
CA ALA A 160 -0.11 -15.96 19.32
C ALA A 160 -1.34 -15.97 18.41
N ILE A 161 -2.33 -16.75 18.79
CA ILE A 161 -3.58 -16.88 18.05
C ILE A 161 -4.74 -16.70 19.03
N GLY A 162 -5.56 -15.72 18.80
CA GLY A 162 -6.70 -15.36 19.63
C GLY A 162 -6.76 -13.87 19.94
N GLN A 163 -7.91 -13.43 20.41
CA GLN A 163 -8.08 -12.06 20.88
C GLN A 163 -7.23 -11.80 22.11
N LEU A 164 -6.43 -10.71 22.11
CA LEU A 164 -5.59 -10.29 23.25
C LEU A 164 -4.54 -11.34 23.68
N ALA A 165 -4.20 -12.29 22.79
CA ALA A 165 -3.21 -13.33 23.05
C ALA A 165 -1.78 -12.78 23.08
#